data_007592dbc2c8abb5ad9cd1dd2506f641
#
_entry.id   007592dbc2c8abb5ad9cd1dd2506f641
#
_cell.length_a   1.000
_cell.length_b   1.000
_cell.length_c   1.000
_cell.angle_alpha   90.00
_cell.angle_beta   90.00
_cell.angle_gamma   90.00
#
_symmetry.space_group_name_H-M   'P 1'
#
loop_
_entity.id
_entity.type
_entity.pdbx_description
1 polymer ?
#
loop_
_entity_poly.entity_id
_entity_poly.type
_entity_poly.pdbx_seq_one_letter_code
_entity_poly.pdbx_strand_id
1 'polypeptide(L)'
;MVASARNAAWVVEKVRGIADTLRTRYGVRFAVLFGSLATGDAGPNSDVDIGVYLDKGRDIDLNVELEIGVLLEKVLEREDVDLVILNHANPALVFQAVNRGLLIFCVDEGEYEDYCVRAAAVFYDYQEFLSRQFDTAREFFERMASE
;
A
#
# COMPACT_ATOMS: atom_id res chain seq x y z
N MET A 1 10.58 25.18 -6.47
CA MET A 1 9.47 25.16 -7.40
C MET A 1 8.39 24.19 -6.97
N VAL A 2 7.18 24.67 -6.94
CA VAL A 2 6.04 23.92 -6.37
C VAL A 2 5.77 22.60 -7.10
N ALA A 3 5.95 22.57 -8.42
CA ALA A 3 5.68 21.37 -9.23
C ALA A 3 6.65 20.22 -8.94
N SER A 4 7.93 20.52 -8.66
CA SER A 4 8.92 19.50 -8.34
C SER A 4 8.81 19.00 -6.90
N ALA A 5 8.29 19.84 -5.99
CA ALA A 5 8.10 19.47 -4.59
C ALA A 5 6.95 18.47 -4.37
N ARG A 6 6.18 18.15 -5.41
CA ARG A 6 5.06 17.21 -5.33
C ARG A 6 5.31 15.89 -6.06
N ASN A 7 6.53 15.67 -6.54
CA ASN A 7 6.86 14.42 -7.22
C ASN A 7 7.16 13.29 -6.23
N ALA A 8 7.31 12.08 -6.77
CA ALA A 8 7.57 10.89 -5.97
C ALA A 8 8.84 11.01 -5.12
N ALA A 9 9.91 11.56 -5.67
CA ALA A 9 11.19 11.71 -4.97
C ALA A 9 11.04 12.61 -3.73
N TRP A 10 10.31 13.69 -3.86
CA TRP A 10 10.03 14.60 -2.73
C TRP A 10 9.24 13.90 -1.63
N VAL A 11 8.19 13.15 -2.01
CA VAL A 11 7.38 12.40 -1.04
C VAL A 11 8.24 11.38 -0.30
N VAL A 12 9.04 10.61 -1.02
CA VAL A 12 9.92 9.61 -0.42
C VAL A 12 10.88 10.26 0.57
N GLU A 13 11.49 11.37 0.19
CA GLU A 13 12.44 12.09 1.05
C GLU A 13 11.76 12.60 2.33
N LYS A 14 10.58 13.21 2.21
CA LYS A 14 9.85 13.75 3.36
C LYS A 14 9.44 12.65 4.35
N VAL A 15 8.92 11.55 3.85
CA VAL A 15 8.51 10.44 4.71
C VAL A 15 9.72 9.75 5.34
N ARG A 16 10.83 9.63 4.63
CA ARG A 16 12.09 9.16 5.23
C ARG A 16 12.53 9.99 6.42
N GLY A 17 12.28 11.29 6.37
CA GLY A 17 12.62 12.21 7.46
C GLY A 17 11.90 11.90 8.78
N ILE A 18 10.77 11.19 8.73
CA ILE A 18 10.02 10.79 9.93
C ILE A 18 10.03 9.27 10.14
N ALA A 19 10.92 8.56 9.47
CA ALA A 19 11.02 7.10 9.57
C ALA A 19 11.25 6.64 11.01
N ASP A 20 12.09 7.32 11.77
CA ASP A 20 12.34 6.99 13.17
C ASP A 20 11.07 7.11 14.02
N THR A 21 10.29 8.16 13.83
CA THR A 21 9.03 8.35 14.53
C THR A 21 8.03 7.24 14.16
N LEU A 22 7.91 6.93 12.87
CA LEU A 22 7.03 5.86 12.41
C LEU A 22 7.43 4.52 13.01
N ARG A 23 8.72 4.22 13.03
CA ARG A 23 9.26 2.98 13.58
C ARG A 23 9.07 2.88 15.09
N THR A 24 9.50 3.89 15.83
CA THR A 24 9.54 3.81 17.28
C THR A 24 8.19 4.03 17.94
N ARG A 25 7.40 4.95 17.42
CA ARG A 25 6.11 5.29 18.02
C ARG A 25 5.00 4.35 17.57
N TYR A 26 4.98 3.98 16.28
CA TYR A 26 3.88 3.22 15.70
C TYR A 26 4.26 1.80 15.29
N GLY A 27 5.52 1.43 15.36
CA GLY A 27 5.96 0.09 14.99
C GLY A 27 5.95 -0.18 13.49
N VAL A 28 6.11 0.86 12.68
CA VAL A 28 6.17 0.71 11.23
C VAL A 28 7.47 0.02 10.83
N ARG A 29 7.36 -1.13 10.15
CA ARG A 29 8.50 -1.91 9.69
C ARG A 29 8.97 -1.50 8.31
N PHE A 30 8.06 -1.10 7.44
CA PHE A 30 8.41 -0.51 6.15
C PHE A 30 7.25 0.35 5.65
N ALA A 31 7.56 1.25 4.72
CA ALA A 31 6.60 2.12 4.07
C ALA A 31 6.90 2.16 2.57
N VAL A 32 5.85 2.17 1.75
CA VAL A 32 5.95 2.23 0.29
C VAL A 32 5.05 3.34 -0.24
N LEU A 33 5.52 4.02 -1.27
CA LEU A 33 4.71 4.92 -2.08
C LEU A 33 4.21 4.12 -3.28
N PHE A 34 2.90 4.13 -3.53
CA PHE A 34 2.34 3.38 -4.64
C PHE A 34 1.29 4.22 -5.37
N GLY A 35 0.57 3.59 -6.31
CA GLY A 35 -0.41 4.29 -7.12
C GLY A 35 0.23 5.12 -8.23
N SER A 36 -0.54 6.07 -8.77
CA SER A 36 -0.15 6.83 -9.95
C SER A 36 1.11 7.67 -9.77
N LEU A 37 1.34 8.19 -8.57
CA LEU A 37 2.53 9.00 -8.30
C LEU A 37 3.81 8.15 -8.39
N ALA A 38 3.75 6.90 -7.93
CA ALA A 38 4.90 6.00 -7.98
C ALA A 38 5.18 5.49 -9.39
N THR A 39 4.16 5.28 -10.22
CA THR A 39 4.31 4.75 -11.58
C THR A 39 4.58 5.82 -12.64
N GLY A 40 4.49 7.09 -12.29
CA GLY A 40 4.67 8.20 -13.22
C GLY A 40 3.42 8.58 -13.99
N ASP A 41 2.28 7.96 -13.70
CA ASP A 41 0.99 8.26 -14.35
C ASP A 41 0.20 9.36 -13.66
N ALA A 42 0.81 10.03 -12.68
CA ALA A 42 0.14 11.03 -11.88
C ALA A 42 -0.20 12.28 -12.69
N GLY A 43 -1.44 12.72 -12.57
CA GLY A 43 -1.90 14.03 -13.03
C GLY A 43 -1.77 15.08 -11.92
N PRO A 44 -2.19 16.32 -12.21
CA PRO A 44 -2.06 17.44 -11.23
C PRO A 44 -2.89 17.24 -9.97
N ASN A 45 -3.92 16.40 -10.02
CA ASN A 45 -4.84 16.17 -8.89
C ASN A 45 -4.73 14.76 -8.33
N SER A 46 -3.64 14.05 -8.63
CA SER A 46 -3.46 12.68 -8.12
C SER A 46 -3.20 12.67 -6.62
N ASP A 47 -3.83 11.72 -5.93
CA ASP A 47 -3.62 11.48 -4.50
C ASP A 47 -2.25 10.85 -4.27
N VAL A 48 -1.77 10.94 -3.02
CA VAL A 48 -0.57 10.26 -2.58
C VAL A 48 -0.99 8.99 -1.83
N ASP A 49 -0.64 7.84 -2.39
CA ASP A 49 -0.97 6.54 -1.79
C ASP A 49 0.26 5.98 -1.06
N ILE A 50 0.13 5.83 0.24
CA ILE A 50 1.21 5.32 1.09
C ILE A 50 0.73 4.08 1.82
N GLY A 51 1.47 2.98 1.66
CA GLY A 51 1.26 1.75 2.40
C GLY A 51 2.29 1.61 3.50
N VAL A 52 1.84 1.22 4.69
CA VAL A 52 2.72 0.93 5.82
C VAL A 52 2.43 -0.46 6.36
N TYR A 53 3.48 -1.15 6.77
CA TYR A 53 3.36 -2.44 7.44
C TYR A 53 3.85 -2.28 8.88
N LEU A 54 3.00 -2.62 9.82
CA LEU A 54 3.28 -2.49 11.25
C LEU A 54 3.69 -3.84 11.83
N ASP A 55 4.51 -3.77 12.88
CA ASP A 55 4.95 -4.93 13.62
C ASP A 55 3.76 -5.77 14.08
N LYS A 56 3.84 -7.09 13.88
CA LYS A 56 2.75 -8.04 14.19
C LYS A 56 2.32 -8.05 15.65
N GLY A 57 3.20 -7.66 16.56
CA GLY A 57 2.89 -7.62 17.98
C GLY A 57 2.11 -6.41 18.44
N ARG A 58 1.82 -5.48 17.53
CA ARG A 58 1.13 -4.24 17.86
C ARG A 58 -0.36 -4.32 17.60
N ASP A 59 -1.15 -3.73 18.52
CA ASP A 59 -2.56 -3.46 18.27
C ASP A 59 -2.69 -2.36 17.22
N ILE A 60 -3.31 -2.71 16.10
CA ILE A 60 -3.56 -1.76 15.02
C ILE A 60 -5.03 -1.37 15.08
N ASP A 61 -5.33 -0.32 15.83
CA ASP A 61 -6.67 0.22 15.93
C ASP A 61 -6.86 1.45 15.04
N LEU A 62 -8.06 1.97 15.01
CA LEU A 62 -8.39 3.14 14.21
C LEU A 62 -7.58 4.38 14.64
N ASN A 63 -7.25 4.49 15.92
CA ASN A 63 -6.47 5.62 16.41
C ASN A 63 -5.05 5.64 15.86
N VAL A 64 -4.40 4.48 15.78
CA VAL A 64 -3.07 4.34 15.18
C VAL A 64 -3.11 4.77 13.72
N GLU A 65 -4.08 4.27 12.97
CA GLU A 65 -4.24 4.61 11.57
C GLU A 65 -4.47 6.11 11.37
N LEU A 66 -5.36 6.71 12.16
CA LEU A 66 -5.63 8.16 12.10
C LEU A 66 -4.39 8.99 12.46
N GLU A 67 -3.66 8.61 13.49
CA GLU A 67 -2.45 9.32 13.90
C GLU A 67 -1.37 9.30 12.84
N ILE A 68 -1.14 8.15 12.21
CA ILE A 68 -0.18 8.01 11.12
C ILE A 68 -0.64 8.87 9.93
N GLY A 69 -1.92 8.82 9.59
CA GLY A 69 -2.49 9.63 8.50
C GLY A 69 -2.29 11.11 8.71
N VAL A 70 -2.58 11.60 9.91
CA VAL A 70 -2.39 13.03 10.25
C VAL A 70 -0.91 13.41 10.18
N LEU A 71 -0.03 12.56 10.67
CA LEU A 71 1.42 12.81 10.62
C LEU A 71 1.91 12.93 9.16
N LEU A 72 1.45 12.03 8.28
CA LEU A 72 1.80 12.07 6.87
C LEU A 72 1.27 13.33 6.18
N GLU A 73 0.03 13.70 6.46
CA GLU A 73 -0.56 14.93 5.91
C GLU A 73 0.24 16.17 6.31
N LYS A 74 0.67 16.24 7.56
CA LYS A 74 1.50 17.33 8.04
C LYS A 74 2.86 17.39 7.36
N VAL A 75 3.53 16.25 7.25
CA VAL A 75 4.87 16.18 6.65
C VAL A 75 4.82 16.50 5.16
N LEU A 76 3.78 16.03 4.47
CA LEU A 76 3.61 16.24 3.04
C LEU A 76 2.89 17.54 2.70
N GLU A 77 2.38 18.25 3.70
CA GLU A 77 1.66 19.50 3.54
C GLU A 77 0.50 19.40 2.56
N ARG A 78 -0.24 18.28 2.63
CA ARG A 78 -1.41 18.06 1.77
C ARG A 78 -2.42 17.16 2.47
N GLU A 79 -3.69 17.29 2.07
CA GLU A 79 -4.80 16.55 2.68
C GLU A 79 -5.20 15.30 1.89
N ASP A 80 -4.72 15.15 0.67
CA ASP A 80 -5.07 14.06 -0.22
C ASP A 80 -4.07 12.89 -0.13
N VAL A 81 -3.79 12.47 1.10
CA VAL A 81 -2.93 11.33 1.40
C VAL A 81 -3.79 10.13 1.79
N ASP A 82 -3.74 9.09 0.97
CA ASP A 82 -4.40 7.81 1.26
C ASP A 82 -3.43 6.88 1.96
N LEU A 83 -3.72 6.58 3.22
CA LEU A 83 -2.93 5.64 4.00
C LEU A 83 -3.58 4.26 3.95
N VAL A 84 -2.79 3.25 3.63
CA VAL A 84 -3.20 1.86 3.66
C VAL A 84 -2.36 1.10 4.67
N ILE A 85 -3.01 0.47 5.63
CA ILE A 85 -2.35 -0.45 6.56
C ILE A 85 -2.27 -1.81 5.85
N LEU A 86 -1.08 -2.18 5.40
CA LEU A 86 -0.87 -3.39 4.60
C LEU A 86 -1.21 -4.66 5.36
N ASN A 87 -1.15 -4.63 6.69
CA ASN A 87 -1.50 -5.76 7.54
C ASN A 87 -2.94 -6.25 7.32
N HIS A 88 -3.84 -5.36 6.90
CA HIS A 88 -5.26 -5.64 6.75
C HIS A 88 -5.79 -5.48 5.32
N ALA A 89 -4.94 -5.07 4.40
CA ALA A 89 -5.34 -4.83 3.02
C ALA A 89 -5.57 -6.15 2.27
N ASN A 90 -6.41 -6.10 1.22
CA ASN A 90 -6.63 -7.30 0.42
C ASN A 90 -5.38 -7.65 -0.41
N PRO A 91 -5.22 -8.92 -0.82
CA PRO A 91 -4.02 -9.36 -1.53
C PRO A 91 -3.69 -8.61 -2.82
N ALA A 92 -4.69 -8.17 -3.55
CA ALA A 92 -4.47 -7.42 -4.80
C ALA A 92 -3.86 -6.05 -4.52
N LEU A 93 -4.35 -5.36 -3.49
CA LEU A 93 -3.83 -4.05 -3.11
C LEU A 93 -2.41 -4.16 -2.54
N VAL A 94 -2.16 -5.16 -1.69
CA VAL A 94 -0.82 -5.42 -1.13
C VAL A 94 0.18 -5.66 -2.26
N PHE A 95 -0.16 -6.53 -3.21
CA PHE A 95 0.71 -6.84 -4.33
C PHE A 95 0.98 -5.62 -5.20
N GLN A 96 -0.05 -4.84 -5.49
CA GLN A 96 0.11 -3.59 -6.25
C GLN A 96 1.09 -2.65 -5.55
N ALA A 97 0.95 -2.49 -4.25
CA ALA A 97 1.79 -1.59 -3.47
C ALA A 97 3.27 -2.00 -3.51
N VAL A 98 3.59 -3.28 -3.29
CA VAL A 98 4.99 -3.73 -3.22
C VAL A 98 5.60 -4.03 -4.59
N ASN A 99 4.80 -4.42 -5.58
CA ASN A 99 5.31 -4.77 -6.91
C ASN A 99 5.65 -3.56 -7.76
N ARG A 100 4.81 -2.53 -7.74
CA ARG A 100 4.98 -1.32 -8.54
C ARG A 100 5.31 -0.09 -7.72
N GLY A 101 5.29 -0.21 -6.41
CA GLY A 101 5.58 0.90 -5.52
C GLY A 101 7.06 1.18 -5.37
N LEU A 102 7.34 2.32 -4.77
CA LEU A 102 8.68 2.74 -4.41
C LEU A 102 8.85 2.55 -2.90
N LEU A 103 9.85 1.78 -2.51
CA LEU A 103 10.17 1.60 -1.10
C LEU A 103 10.65 2.93 -0.53
N ILE A 104 9.96 3.42 0.51
CA ILE A 104 10.36 4.64 1.20
C ILE A 104 11.44 4.32 2.22
N PHE A 105 11.17 3.37 3.12
CA PHE A 105 12.15 2.83 4.03
C PHE A 105 11.75 1.44 4.49
N CYS A 106 12.70 0.67 4.98
CA CYS A 106 12.45 -0.58 5.69
C CYS A 106 13.45 -0.73 6.83
N VAL A 107 13.01 -1.37 7.90
CA VAL A 107 13.85 -1.64 9.07
C VAL A 107 14.85 -2.75 8.75
N ASP A 108 14.44 -3.73 7.96
CA ASP A 108 15.23 -4.90 7.60
C ASP A 108 14.94 -5.29 6.15
N GLU A 109 15.97 -5.25 5.30
CA GLU A 109 15.81 -5.55 3.86
C GLU A 109 15.37 -6.98 3.60
N GLY A 110 15.91 -7.95 4.35
CA GLY A 110 15.53 -9.35 4.20
C GLY A 110 14.07 -9.58 4.57
N GLU A 111 13.60 -8.95 5.62
CA GLU A 111 12.19 -8.99 6.03
C GLU A 111 11.28 -8.42 4.94
N TYR A 112 11.68 -7.31 4.36
CA TYR A 112 10.91 -6.68 3.28
C TYR A 112 10.87 -7.55 2.02
N GLU A 113 12.01 -8.11 1.62
CA GLU A 113 12.08 -9.01 0.47
C GLU A 113 11.21 -10.25 0.67
N ASP A 114 11.26 -10.86 1.86
CA ASP A 114 10.41 -12.00 2.20
C ASP A 114 8.93 -11.63 2.15
N TYR A 115 8.59 -10.45 2.62
CA TYR A 115 7.23 -9.95 2.53
C TYR A 115 6.76 -9.82 1.08
N CYS A 116 7.59 -9.26 0.21
CA CYS A 116 7.27 -9.10 -1.21
C CYS A 116 7.05 -10.46 -1.90
N VAL A 117 7.88 -11.45 -1.59
CA VAL A 117 7.72 -12.80 -2.14
C VAL A 117 6.41 -13.44 -1.69
N ARG A 118 6.09 -13.32 -0.40
CA ARG A 118 4.82 -13.85 0.13
C ARG A 118 3.62 -13.12 -0.44
N ALA A 119 3.71 -11.81 -0.60
CA ALA A 119 2.64 -11.01 -1.20
C ALA A 119 2.34 -11.46 -2.63
N ALA A 120 3.37 -11.76 -3.42
CA ALA A 120 3.20 -12.28 -4.77
C ALA A 120 2.52 -13.65 -4.75
N ALA A 121 2.97 -14.56 -3.88
CA ALA A 121 2.40 -15.91 -3.78
C ALA A 121 0.91 -15.85 -3.38
N VAL A 122 0.58 -15.04 -2.38
CA VAL A 122 -0.81 -14.87 -1.92
C VAL A 122 -1.68 -14.25 -3.03
N PHE A 123 -1.13 -13.29 -3.77
CA PHE A 123 -1.86 -12.63 -4.87
C PHE A 123 -2.19 -13.64 -6.00
N TYR A 124 -1.23 -14.45 -6.40
CA TYR A 124 -1.46 -15.45 -7.47
C TYR A 124 -2.48 -16.50 -7.03
N ASP A 125 -2.43 -16.96 -5.79
CA ASP A 125 -3.44 -17.88 -5.24
C ASP A 125 -4.83 -17.22 -5.22
N TYR A 126 -4.90 -15.96 -4.85
CA TYR A 126 -6.13 -15.18 -4.82
C TYR A 126 -6.72 -15.00 -6.21
N GLN A 127 -5.89 -14.70 -7.21
CA GLN A 127 -6.33 -14.60 -8.61
C GLN A 127 -6.90 -15.93 -9.11
N GLU A 128 -6.25 -17.03 -8.81
CA GLU A 128 -6.71 -18.35 -9.20
C GLU A 128 -8.06 -18.67 -8.56
N PHE A 129 -8.21 -18.36 -7.28
CA PHE A 129 -9.48 -18.51 -6.56
C PHE A 129 -10.60 -17.71 -7.24
N LEU A 130 -10.36 -16.43 -7.53
CA LEU A 130 -11.35 -15.58 -8.20
C LEU A 130 -11.71 -16.11 -9.59
N SER A 131 -10.73 -16.57 -10.37
CA SER A 131 -10.95 -17.13 -11.69
C SER A 131 -11.89 -18.34 -11.62
N ARG A 132 -11.68 -19.24 -10.66
CA ARG A 132 -12.55 -20.41 -10.44
C ARG A 132 -13.96 -19.98 -10.05
N GLN A 133 -14.11 -18.95 -9.23
CA GLN A 133 -15.43 -18.43 -8.85
C GLN A 133 -16.17 -17.86 -10.06
N PHE A 134 -15.48 -17.13 -10.92
CA PHE A 134 -16.07 -16.60 -12.16
C PHE A 134 -16.49 -17.71 -13.11
N ASP A 135 -15.66 -18.74 -13.28
CA ASP A 135 -15.98 -19.89 -14.14
C ASP A 135 -17.22 -20.63 -13.63
N THR A 136 -17.30 -20.85 -12.33
CA THR A 136 -18.47 -21.49 -11.69
C THR A 136 -19.74 -20.66 -11.89
N ALA A 137 -19.64 -19.34 -11.70
CA ALA A 137 -20.77 -18.43 -11.89
C ALA A 137 -21.22 -18.43 -13.35
N ARG A 138 -20.27 -18.40 -14.29
CA ARG A 138 -20.57 -18.44 -15.72
C ARG A 138 -21.30 -19.71 -16.10
N GLU A 139 -20.83 -20.86 -15.66
CA GLU A 139 -21.46 -22.15 -15.89
C GLU A 139 -22.88 -22.20 -15.34
N PHE A 140 -23.08 -21.62 -14.15
CA PHE A 140 -24.40 -21.53 -13.53
C PHE A 140 -25.36 -20.69 -14.38
N PHE A 141 -24.93 -19.51 -14.82
CA PHE A 141 -25.75 -18.63 -15.65
C PHE A 141 -26.03 -19.21 -17.05
N GLU A 142 -25.05 -19.89 -17.64
CA GLU A 142 -25.22 -20.57 -18.91
C GLU A 142 -26.27 -21.68 -18.80
N ARG A 143 -26.26 -22.45 -17.74
CA ARG A 143 -27.28 -23.47 -17.46
C ARG A 143 -28.66 -22.87 -17.32
N MET A 144 -28.78 -21.77 -16.58
CA MET A 144 -30.06 -21.07 -16.43
C MET A 144 -30.58 -20.52 -17.76
N ALA A 145 -29.71 -20.01 -18.62
CA ALA A 145 -30.08 -19.46 -19.92
C ALA A 145 -30.52 -20.54 -20.91
N SER A 146 -30.07 -21.79 -20.75
CA SER A 146 -30.44 -22.91 -21.65
C SER A 146 -31.75 -23.60 -21.26
N GLU A 147 -32.31 -23.27 -20.12
CA GLU A 147 -33.64 -23.71 -19.68
C GLU A 147 -34.71 -22.71 -20.16
#